data_29a76eceed6a1fc903149de1d4c059c5
#
_entry.id   29a76eceed6a1fc903149de1d4c059c5
#
_cell.length_a   1.000
_cell.length_b   1.000
_cell.length_c   1.000
_cell.angle_alpha   90.00
_cell.angle_beta   90.00
_cell.angle_gamma   90.00
#
_symmetry.space_group_name_H-M   'P 1'
#
loop_
_entity.id
_entity.type
_entity.pdbx_description
1 polymer ?
#
loop_
_entity_poly.entity_id
_entity_poly.type
_entity_poly.pdbx_seq_one_letter_code
_entity_poly.pdbx_strand_id
1 'polypeptide(L)'
;MIAWGADPRVVADSQVYGKATLTGYTLRRRSFVDSVRALEVMQLLLSHGAPVDERISVALEEMDRQRCTFISHGHDHISPAEFAAISDAFAQLCELFGVQMQQARRAPKPGEQLTLDANEDVFEQFDQLWQLLVPTSGQCETVQGEVIRIAGKVGYEIYNNGGVNWRRSFTALLRQYLTIVAS
;
A
#
# COMPACT_ATOMS: atom_id res chain seq x y z
N MET A 1 19.83 10.87 -18.92
CA MET A 1 20.28 11.99 -18.04
C MET A 1 21.64 11.73 -17.44
N ILE A 2 21.89 10.57 -16.81
CA ILE A 2 23.23 10.25 -16.25
C ILE A 2 24.31 10.29 -17.35
N ALA A 3 24.03 9.73 -18.52
CA ALA A 3 24.92 9.80 -19.68
C ALA A 3 25.22 11.25 -20.17
N TRP A 4 24.47 12.24 -19.70
CA TRP A 4 24.65 13.65 -20.04
C TRP A 4 25.22 14.47 -18.87
N GLY A 5 25.84 13.79 -17.90
CA GLY A 5 26.57 14.41 -16.80
C GLY A 5 25.73 14.76 -15.56
N ALA A 6 24.51 14.25 -15.45
CA ALA A 6 23.73 14.38 -14.20
C ALA A 6 24.39 13.53 -13.11
N ASP A 7 24.69 14.13 -11.96
CA ASP A 7 25.25 13.42 -10.81
C ASP A 7 24.14 12.71 -10.01
N PRO A 8 24.12 11.38 -9.97
CA PRO A 8 23.08 10.64 -9.23
C PRO A 8 23.24 10.74 -7.70
N ARG A 9 24.36 11.27 -7.20
CA ARG A 9 24.64 11.44 -5.76
C ARG A 9 24.05 12.71 -5.17
N VAL A 10 23.43 13.55 -5.99
CA VAL A 10 22.81 14.79 -5.53
C VAL A 10 21.68 14.49 -4.54
N VAL A 11 21.75 15.15 -3.40
CA VAL A 11 20.66 15.20 -2.43
C VAL A 11 19.96 16.54 -2.62
N ALA A 12 18.71 16.50 -3.08
CA ALA A 12 17.91 17.70 -3.24
C ALA A 12 17.26 18.09 -1.91
N ASP A 13 17.27 19.37 -1.59
CA ASP A 13 16.51 19.91 -0.47
C ASP A 13 15.21 20.53 -1.02
N SER A 14 14.09 19.94 -0.66
CA SER A 14 12.76 20.35 -1.11
C SER A 14 11.99 20.94 0.07
N GLN A 15 11.38 22.10 -0.12
CA GLN A 15 10.51 22.71 0.90
C GLN A 15 9.33 21.82 1.31
N VAL A 16 8.89 20.94 0.39
CA VAL A 16 7.76 20.03 0.62
C VAL A 16 8.19 18.68 1.19
N TYR A 17 9.39 18.20 0.81
CA TYR A 17 9.82 16.83 1.09
C TYR A 17 11.09 16.74 1.93
N GLY A 18 11.67 17.87 2.30
CA GLY A 18 12.97 17.91 2.97
C GLY A 18 14.08 17.37 2.07
N LYS A 19 15.15 16.88 2.69
CA LYS A 19 16.27 16.25 1.97
C LYS A 19 15.80 14.94 1.32
N ALA A 20 15.94 14.84 0.00
CA ALA A 20 15.57 13.67 -0.77
C ALA A 20 16.70 13.27 -1.71
N THR A 21 16.98 11.98 -1.76
CA THR A 21 17.88 11.36 -2.74
C THR A 21 17.10 10.98 -3.99
N LEU A 22 17.79 10.73 -5.11
CA LEU A 22 17.15 10.23 -6.32
C LEU A 22 16.51 8.84 -6.10
N THR A 23 17.13 8.00 -5.27
CA THR A 23 16.60 6.69 -4.91
C THR A 23 15.27 6.80 -4.16
N GLY A 24 15.23 7.60 -3.10
CA GLY A 24 14.01 7.85 -2.33
C GLY A 24 12.91 8.51 -3.15
N TYR A 25 13.26 9.50 -4.00
CA TYR A 25 12.30 10.15 -4.89
C TYR A 25 11.70 9.18 -5.92
N THR A 26 12.52 8.27 -6.45
CA THR A 26 12.10 7.29 -7.46
C THR A 26 11.03 6.35 -6.88
N LEU A 27 11.23 5.77 -5.70
CA LEU A 27 10.30 4.81 -5.12
C LEU A 27 9.06 5.45 -4.51
N ARG A 28 9.18 6.64 -3.91
CA ARG A 28 8.07 7.30 -3.21
C ARG A 28 6.80 7.51 -4.05
N ARG A 29 6.92 7.60 -5.38
CA ARG A 29 5.80 7.83 -6.30
C ARG A 29 5.45 6.61 -7.13
N ARG A 30 5.99 5.44 -6.78
CA ARG A 30 5.72 4.20 -7.51
C ARG A 30 4.69 3.37 -6.77
N SER A 31 3.88 2.71 -7.56
CA SER A 31 2.97 1.68 -7.10
C SER A 31 3.60 0.30 -7.34
N PHE A 32 3.00 -0.73 -6.75
CA PHE A 32 3.44 -2.11 -6.97
C PHE A 32 3.53 -2.48 -8.46
N VAL A 33 2.61 -2.01 -9.30
CA VAL A 33 2.61 -2.30 -10.74
C VAL A 33 3.79 -1.66 -11.49
N ASP A 34 4.45 -0.68 -10.92
CA ASP A 34 5.63 -0.04 -11.49
C ASP A 34 6.94 -0.77 -11.16
N SER A 35 6.91 -1.91 -10.46
CA SER A 35 8.10 -2.56 -9.89
C SER A 35 9.17 -2.90 -10.92
N VAL A 36 8.81 -3.35 -12.12
CA VAL A 36 9.77 -3.66 -13.19
C VAL A 36 10.61 -2.43 -13.52
N ARG A 37 9.95 -1.31 -13.78
CA ARG A 37 10.63 -0.06 -14.12
C ARG A 37 11.36 0.55 -12.92
N ALA A 38 10.82 0.39 -11.72
CA ALA A 38 11.47 0.84 -10.51
C ALA A 38 12.78 0.10 -10.28
N LEU A 39 12.80 -1.22 -10.46
CA LEU A 39 13.99 -2.06 -10.32
C LEU A 39 15.09 -1.62 -11.29
N GLU A 40 14.76 -1.45 -12.58
CA GLU A 40 15.73 -0.99 -13.60
C GLU A 40 16.35 0.36 -13.22
N VAL A 41 15.53 1.31 -12.79
CA VAL A 41 16.01 2.65 -12.40
C VAL A 41 16.85 2.57 -11.13
N MET A 42 16.45 1.76 -10.14
CA MET A 42 17.19 1.62 -8.89
C MET A 42 18.56 0.96 -9.13
N GLN A 43 18.62 -0.10 -9.92
CA GLN A 43 19.89 -0.73 -10.29
C GLN A 43 20.82 0.24 -11.02
N LEU A 44 20.28 1.06 -11.94
CA LEU A 44 21.05 2.10 -12.63
C LEU A 44 21.58 3.16 -11.64
N LEU A 45 20.74 3.67 -10.76
CA LEU A 45 21.15 4.69 -9.79
C LEU A 45 22.24 4.16 -8.85
N LEU A 46 22.06 2.96 -8.31
CA LEU A 46 23.01 2.35 -7.39
C LEU A 46 24.35 2.02 -8.08
N SER A 47 24.34 1.56 -9.32
CA SER A 47 25.56 1.30 -10.10
C SER A 47 26.40 2.57 -10.35
N HIS A 48 25.76 3.76 -10.26
CA HIS A 48 26.42 5.05 -10.38
C HIS A 48 26.66 5.72 -9.01
N GLY A 49 26.53 4.98 -7.92
CA GLY A 49 26.85 5.43 -6.58
C GLY A 49 25.82 6.38 -5.95
N ALA A 50 24.55 6.32 -6.38
CA ALA A 50 23.48 7.06 -5.73
C ALA A 50 23.33 6.60 -4.27
N PRO A 51 23.18 7.53 -3.32
CA PRO A 51 22.99 7.16 -1.91
C PRO A 51 21.60 6.52 -1.70
N VAL A 52 21.56 5.54 -0.81
CA VAL A 52 20.31 4.88 -0.39
C VAL A 52 19.59 5.83 0.59
N ASP A 53 18.30 6.04 0.37
CA ASP A 53 17.45 6.85 1.25
C ASP A 53 16.84 5.94 2.34
N GLU A 54 16.86 6.39 3.58
CA GLU A 54 16.30 5.65 4.73
C GLU A 54 14.79 5.41 4.61
N ARG A 55 14.09 6.20 3.79
CA ARG A 55 12.64 6.08 3.54
C ARG A 55 12.27 5.06 2.46
N ILE A 56 13.26 4.38 1.87
CA ILE A 56 13.03 3.34 0.86
C ILE A 56 12.23 2.18 1.46
N SER A 57 12.52 1.78 2.70
CA SER A 57 11.78 0.72 3.39
C SER A 57 10.29 1.06 3.50
N VAL A 58 9.94 2.27 3.90
CA VAL A 58 8.54 2.74 4.00
C VAL A 58 7.85 2.71 2.64
N ALA A 59 8.54 3.12 1.57
CA ALA A 59 7.98 3.07 0.22
C ALA A 59 7.74 1.63 -0.25
N LEU A 60 8.66 0.70 0.04
CA LEU A 60 8.52 -0.71 -0.30
C LEU A 60 7.44 -1.39 0.53
N GLU A 61 7.29 -1.07 1.81
CA GLU A 61 6.19 -1.55 2.65
C GLU A 61 4.82 -1.12 2.11
N GLU A 62 4.71 0.12 1.61
CA GLU A 62 3.49 0.60 0.96
C GLU A 62 3.20 -0.15 -0.36
N MET A 63 4.23 -0.39 -1.17
CA MET A 63 4.10 -1.21 -2.39
C MET A 63 3.73 -2.66 -2.05
N ASP A 64 4.21 -3.20 -0.94
CA ASP A 64 3.89 -4.55 -0.48
C ASP A 64 2.43 -4.67 -0.03
N ARG A 65 1.89 -3.67 0.67
CA ARG A 65 0.45 -3.62 0.97
C ARG A 65 -0.40 -3.65 -0.30
N GLN A 66 0.00 -2.90 -1.33
CA GLN A 66 -0.67 -2.95 -2.63
C GLN A 66 -0.58 -4.34 -3.26
N ARG A 67 0.59 -4.99 -3.24
CA ARG A 67 0.78 -6.37 -3.73
C ARG A 67 -0.16 -7.33 -3.00
N CYS A 68 -0.23 -7.27 -1.68
CA CYS A 68 -1.13 -8.10 -0.89
C CYS A 68 -2.59 -7.90 -1.31
N THR A 69 -3.01 -6.66 -1.54
CA THR A 69 -4.37 -6.35 -2.01
C THR A 69 -4.64 -6.92 -3.41
N PHE A 70 -3.68 -6.81 -4.34
CA PHE A 70 -3.79 -7.41 -5.68
C PHE A 70 -3.93 -8.94 -5.60
N ILE A 71 -3.19 -9.59 -4.73
CA ILE A 71 -3.28 -11.05 -4.54
C ILE A 71 -4.63 -11.45 -3.92
N SER A 72 -5.11 -10.67 -2.95
CA SER A 72 -6.35 -10.96 -2.23
C SER A 72 -7.61 -10.80 -3.09
N HIS A 73 -7.66 -9.75 -3.91
CA HIS A 73 -8.87 -9.36 -4.64
C HIS A 73 -8.79 -9.56 -6.16
N GLY A 74 -7.64 -10.03 -6.65
CA GLY A 74 -7.41 -10.19 -8.08
C GLY A 74 -7.05 -8.87 -8.79
N HIS A 75 -6.81 -8.98 -10.11
CA HIS A 75 -6.34 -7.88 -10.95
C HIS A 75 -6.82 -8.08 -12.40
N ASP A 76 -8.04 -7.72 -12.67
CA ASP A 76 -8.71 -7.96 -13.97
C ASP A 76 -8.02 -7.32 -15.17
N HIS A 77 -7.12 -6.35 -14.94
CA HIS A 77 -6.45 -5.58 -16.00
C HIS A 77 -4.98 -5.96 -16.22
N ILE A 78 -4.45 -6.92 -15.48
CA ILE A 78 -3.06 -7.37 -15.57
C ILE A 78 -3.05 -8.86 -15.92
N SER A 79 -2.37 -9.23 -16.99
CA SER A 79 -2.24 -10.64 -17.35
C SER A 79 -1.43 -11.42 -16.30
N PRO A 80 -1.64 -12.75 -16.16
CA PRO A 80 -0.84 -13.55 -15.22
C PRO A 80 0.68 -13.46 -15.45
N ALA A 81 1.10 -13.33 -16.70
CA ALA A 81 2.52 -13.20 -17.04
C ALA A 81 3.09 -11.83 -16.60
N GLU A 82 2.33 -10.75 -16.81
CA GLU A 82 2.71 -9.42 -16.31
C GLU A 82 2.74 -9.37 -14.79
N PHE A 83 1.74 -9.97 -14.14
CA PHE A 83 1.72 -10.03 -12.69
C PHE A 83 2.91 -10.80 -12.12
N ALA A 84 3.30 -11.91 -12.76
CA ALA A 84 4.51 -12.64 -12.38
C ALA A 84 5.76 -11.76 -12.52
N ALA A 85 5.94 -11.09 -13.67
CA ALA A 85 7.08 -10.21 -13.90
C ALA A 85 7.15 -9.03 -12.89
N ILE A 86 5.99 -8.42 -12.56
CA ILE A 86 5.89 -7.35 -11.56
C ILE A 86 6.27 -7.89 -10.18
N SER A 87 5.76 -9.08 -9.80
CA SER A 87 6.03 -9.71 -8.51
C SER A 87 7.50 -10.10 -8.35
N ASP A 88 8.11 -10.64 -9.39
CA ASP A 88 9.53 -10.98 -9.40
C ASP A 88 10.41 -9.73 -9.27
N ALA A 89 10.08 -8.67 -9.99
CA ALA A 89 10.81 -7.41 -9.90
C ALA A 89 10.65 -6.77 -8.50
N PHE A 90 9.46 -6.86 -7.91
CA PHE A 90 9.22 -6.38 -6.55
C PHE A 90 10.02 -7.19 -5.51
N ALA A 91 10.06 -8.52 -5.64
CA ALA A 91 10.87 -9.37 -4.77
C ALA A 91 12.34 -9.00 -4.82
N GLN A 92 12.87 -8.73 -6.02
CA GLN A 92 14.26 -8.27 -6.20
C GLN A 92 14.50 -6.88 -5.58
N LEU A 93 13.52 -5.96 -5.64
CA LEU A 93 13.62 -4.68 -4.94
C LEU A 93 13.68 -4.88 -3.43
N CYS A 94 12.81 -5.73 -2.87
CA CYS A 94 12.83 -6.03 -1.45
C CYS A 94 14.14 -6.68 -1.00
N GLU A 95 14.67 -7.62 -1.77
CA GLU A 95 15.98 -8.24 -1.51
C GLU A 95 17.11 -7.21 -1.55
N LEU A 96 17.13 -6.34 -2.55
CA LEU A 96 18.14 -5.30 -2.73
C LEU A 96 18.24 -4.35 -1.53
N PHE A 97 17.13 -4.09 -0.84
CA PHE A 97 17.06 -3.18 0.31
C PHE A 97 16.82 -3.88 1.66
N GLY A 98 16.82 -5.21 1.69
CA GLY A 98 16.64 -5.98 2.92
C GLY A 98 15.26 -5.86 3.55
N VAL A 99 14.22 -5.55 2.75
CA VAL A 99 12.84 -5.46 3.22
C VAL A 99 12.17 -6.82 3.11
N GLN A 100 11.53 -7.28 4.18
CA GLN A 100 10.78 -8.53 4.18
C GLN A 100 9.37 -8.32 3.63
N MET A 101 8.98 -9.13 2.65
CA MET A 101 7.62 -9.11 2.10
C MET A 101 6.64 -9.75 3.09
N GLN A 102 5.46 -9.16 3.22
CA GLN A 102 4.37 -9.74 3.99
C GLN A 102 3.79 -10.98 3.29
N GLN A 103 3.27 -11.90 4.06
CA GLN A 103 2.52 -13.02 3.51
C GLN A 103 1.14 -12.53 3.06
N ALA A 104 0.92 -12.49 1.74
CA ALA A 104 -0.40 -12.14 1.21
C ALA A 104 -1.44 -13.21 1.57
N ARG A 105 -2.62 -12.77 1.95
CA ARG A 105 -3.77 -13.62 2.28
C ARG A 105 -4.77 -13.59 1.12
N ARG A 106 -5.34 -14.74 0.80
CA ARG A 106 -6.42 -14.84 -0.19
C ARG A 106 -7.72 -14.29 0.42
N ALA A 107 -8.46 -13.50 -0.37
CA ALA A 107 -9.80 -13.10 0.04
C ALA A 107 -10.69 -14.34 0.34
N PRO A 108 -11.44 -14.34 1.42
CA PRO A 108 -12.31 -15.44 1.78
C PRO A 108 -13.46 -15.56 0.78
N LYS A 109 -13.91 -16.78 0.54
CA LYS A 109 -15.15 -17.02 -0.22
C LYS A 109 -16.35 -16.68 0.66
N PRO A 110 -17.50 -16.34 0.05
CA PRO A 110 -18.73 -16.14 0.81
C PRO A 110 -19.04 -17.34 1.73
N GLY A 111 -19.26 -17.08 3.01
CA GLY A 111 -19.48 -18.10 4.04
C GLY A 111 -18.23 -18.76 4.62
N GLU A 112 -17.05 -18.43 4.14
CA GLU A 112 -15.79 -18.90 4.72
C GLU A 112 -15.47 -18.13 6.02
N GLN A 113 -15.11 -18.87 7.08
CA GLN A 113 -14.77 -18.26 8.36
C GLN A 113 -13.42 -17.56 8.29
N LEU A 114 -13.37 -16.30 8.73
CA LEU A 114 -12.14 -15.53 8.82
C LEU A 114 -11.35 -15.95 10.06
N THR A 115 -10.06 -16.18 9.86
CA THR A 115 -9.11 -16.41 10.95
C THR A 115 -8.11 -15.26 10.97
N LEU A 116 -8.14 -14.48 12.04
CA LEU A 116 -7.14 -13.42 12.30
C LEU A 116 -6.07 -13.97 13.24
N ASP A 117 -4.89 -13.38 13.19
CA ASP A 117 -3.88 -13.68 14.19
C ASP A 117 -4.25 -12.98 15.51
N ALA A 118 -4.66 -13.78 16.49
CA ALA A 118 -5.09 -13.30 17.81
C ALA A 118 -3.93 -12.72 18.65
N ASN A 119 -2.68 -12.94 18.26
CA ASN A 119 -1.52 -12.41 18.96
C ASN A 119 -1.13 -11.00 18.50
N GLU A 120 -1.68 -10.54 17.37
CA GLU A 120 -1.43 -9.21 16.85
C GLU A 120 -2.33 -8.18 17.54
N ASP A 121 -1.89 -6.93 17.52
CA ASP A 121 -2.67 -5.85 18.08
C ASP A 121 -3.91 -5.52 17.22
N VAL A 122 -4.79 -4.67 17.73
CA VAL A 122 -6.07 -4.32 17.08
C VAL A 122 -5.85 -3.63 15.73
N PHE A 123 -4.77 -2.88 15.56
CA PHE A 123 -4.48 -2.18 14.30
C PHE A 123 -4.00 -3.16 13.24
N GLU A 124 -3.13 -4.09 13.60
CA GLU A 124 -2.66 -5.16 12.72
C GLU A 124 -3.82 -6.09 12.32
N GLN A 125 -4.70 -6.42 13.26
CA GLN A 125 -5.92 -7.19 12.95
C GLN A 125 -6.86 -6.41 12.00
N PHE A 126 -6.97 -5.10 12.16
CA PHE A 126 -7.74 -4.26 11.26
C PHE A 126 -7.14 -4.24 9.85
N ASP A 127 -5.82 -4.13 9.72
CA ASP A 127 -5.11 -4.19 8.45
C ASP A 127 -5.29 -5.55 7.75
N GLN A 128 -5.29 -6.65 8.50
CA GLN A 128 -5.60 -7.97 7.98
C GLN A 128 -7.03 -8.03 7.41
N LEU A 129 -8.02 -7.51 8.15
CA LEU A 129 -9.40 -7.44 7.68
C LEU A 129 -9.54 -6.55 6.45
N TRP A 130 -8.84 -5.42 6.42
CA TRP A 130 -8.81 -4.53 5.26
C TRP A 130 -8.30 -5.26 4.01
N GLN A 131 -7.15 -5.92 4.11
CA GLN A 131 -6.54 -6.65 3.00
C GLN A 131 -7.42 -7.80 2.50
N LEU A 132 -8.16 -8.45 3.41
CA LEU A 132 -9.01 -9.59 3.05
C LEU A 132 -10.36 -9.21 2.45
N LEU A 133 -10.96 -8.10 2.91
CA LEU A 133 -12.36 -7.80 2.67
C LEU A 133 -12.60 -6.55 1.82
N VAL A 134 -11.61 -5.65 1.70
CA VAL A 134 -11.79 -4.37 1.01
C VAL A 134 -11.06 -4.39 -0.33
N PRO A 135 -11.77 -4.38 -1.46
CA PRO A 135 -11.14 -4.34 -2.79
C PRO A 135 -10.47 -2.99 -3.05
N THR A 136 -9.49 -2.98 -3.95
CA THR A 136 -8.79 -1.75 -4.38
C THR A 136 -9.73 -0.74 -5.04
N SER A 137 -10.79 -1.24 -5.69
CA SER A 137 -11.81 -0.42 -6.35
C SER A 137 -13.15 -1.16 -6.36
N GLY A 138 -14.24 -0.41 -6.49
CA GLY A 138 -15.57 -0.97 -6.54
C GLY A 138 -16.23 -1.15 -5.17
N GLN A 139 -17.27 -1.96 -5.12
CA GLN A 139 -18.02 -2.28 -3.92
C GLN A 139 -17.42 -3.51 -3.23
N CYS A 140 -17.50 -3.54 -1.89
CA CYS A 140 -17.14 -4.76 -1.17
C CYS A 140 -18.14 -5.88 -1.46
N GLU A 141 -17.64 -7.10 -1.56
CA GLU A 141 -18.50 -8.28 -1.83
C GLU A 141 -19.33 -8.69 -0.61
N THR A 142 -18.92 -8.27 0.58
CA THR A 142 -19.56 -8.62 1.84
C THR A 142 -19.92 -7.38 2.66
N VAL A 143 -20.94 -7.51 3.51
CA VAL A 143 -21.34 -6.46 4.48
C VAL A 143 -20.18 -6.15 5.43
N GLN A 144 -19.44 -7.17 5.88
CA GLN A 144 -18.29 -7.02 6.74
C GLN A 144 -17.20 -6.18 6.07
N GLY A 145 -16.91 -6.44 4.79
CA GLY A 145 -15.95 -5.65 4.02
C GLY A 145 -16.36 -4.18 3.91
N GLU A 146 -17.64 -3.92 3.67
CA GLU A 146 -18.15 -2.54 3.62
C GLU A 146 -18.01 -1.83 4.97
N VAL A 147 -18.23 -2.53 6.07
CA VAL A 147 -18.01 -2.02 7.44
C VAL A 147 -16.56 -1.63 7.67
N ILE A 148 -15.63 -2.53 7.34
CA ILE A 148 -14.20 -2.28 7.47
C ILE A 148 -13.78 -1.09 6.58
N ARG A 149 -14.29 -1.02 5.35
CA ARG A 149 -14.04 0.10 4.44
C ARG A 149 -14.51 1.45 5.01
N ILE A 150 -15.70 1.46 5.60
CA ILE A 150 -16.26 2.66 6.24
C ILE A 150 -15.43 3.04 7.47
N ALA A 151 -15.09 2.07 8.32
CA ALA A 151 -14.28 2.32 9.51
C ALA A 151 -12.91 2.92 9.16
N GLY A 152 -12.23 2.38 8.14
CA GLY A 152 -10.97 2.93 7.65
C GLY A 152 -11.09 4.35 7.11
N LYS A 153 -12.15 4.65 6.33
CA LYS A 153 -12.42 6.02 5.85
C LYS A 153 -12.71 6.99 6.99
N VAL A 154 -13.45 6.56 7.98
CA VAL A 154 -13.73 7.36 9.19
C VAL A 154 -12.44 7.65 9.95
N GLY A 155 -11.61 6.62 10.17
CA GLY A 155 -10.31 6.77 10.83
C GLY A 155 -9.40 7.75 10.07
N TYR A 156 -9.33 7.62 8.75
CA TYR A 156 -8.57 8.52 7.89
C TYR A 156 -9.05 9.99 8.01
N GLU A 157 -10.36 10.23 7.97
CA GLU A 157 -10.93 11.58 8.12
C GLU A 157 -10.67 12.17 9.51
N ILE A 158 -10.75 11.36 10.56
CA ILE A 158 -10.41 11.80 11.92
C ILE A 158 -8.94 12.20 12.01
N TYR A 159 -8.06 11.37 11.46
CA TYR A 159 -6.62 11.62 11.50
C TYR A 159 -6.22 12.88 10.72
N ASN A 160 -6.75 13.05 9.49
CA ASN A 160 -6.34 14.15 8.61
C ASN A 160 -7.06 15.47 8.89
N ASN A 161 -8.30 15.42 9.35
CA ASN A 161 -9.16 16.61 9.51
C ASN A 161 -9.53 16.90 10.95
N GLY A 162 -9.02 16.14 11.93
CA GLY A 162 -9.32 16.32 13.34
C GLY A 162 -10.82 16.25 13.68
N GLY A 163 -11.62 15.64 12.80
CA GLY A 163 -13.08 15.58 12.95
C GLY A 163 -13.81 16.91 12.71
N VAL A 164 -13.12 17.97 12.28
CA VAL A 164 -13.68 19.34 12.17
C VAL A 164 -14.77 19.44 11.09
N ASN A 165 -14.70 18.60 10.04
CA ASN A 165 -15.63 18.64 8.90
C ASN A 165 -16.82 17.67 9.03
N TRP A 166 -17.08 17.13 10.21
CA TRP A 166 -18.18 16.19 10.42
C TRP A 166 -19.54 16.90 10.35
N ARG A 167 -20.20 16.79 9.21
CA ARG A 167 -21.57 17.27 9.04
C ARG A 167 -22.53 16.34 9.79
N ARG A 168 -23.65 16.91 10.28
CA ARG A 168 -24.70 16.14 10.96
C ARG A 168 -25.23 14.96 10.14
N SER A 169 -25.28 15.11 8.80
CA SER A 169 -25.67 14.05 7.87
C SER A 169 -24.70 12.87 7.88
N PHE A 170 -23.40 13.11 8.00
CA PHE A 170 -22.40 12.05 8.09
C PHE A 170 -22.52 11.28 9.41
N THR A 171 -22.70 11.98 10.51
CA THR A 171 -22.93 11.34 11.82
C THR A 171 -24.20 10.49 11.85
N ALA A 172 -25.28 10.95 11.20
CA ALA A 172 -26.52 10.18 11.07
C ALA A 172 -26.31 8.90 10.24
N LEU A 173 -25.61 9.01 9.12
CA LEU A 173 -25.27 7.88 8.25
C LEU A 173 -24.40 6.85 8.97
N LEU A 174 -23.38 7.30 9.69
CA LEU A 174 -22.51 6.42 10.49
C LEU A 174 -23.30 5.66 11.57
N ARG A 175 -24.25 6.31 12.25
CA ARG A 175 -25.14 5.63 13.22
C ARG A 175 -25.99 4.55 12.56
N GLN A 176 -26.52 4.81 11.35
CA GLN A 176 -27.29 3.81 10.61
C GLN A 176 -26.42 2.58 10.27
N TYR A 177 -25.18 2.80 9.80
CA TYR A 177 -24.26 1.71 9.52
C TYR A 177 -23.89 0.91 10.78
N LEU A 178 -23.61 1.56 11.89
CA LEU A 178 -23.35 0.89 13.16
C LEU A 178 -24.55 0.04 13.64
N THR A 179 -25.77 0.49 13.39
CA THR A 179 -26.98 -0.28 13.72
C THR A 179 -27.11 -1.54 12.85
N ILE A 180 -26.77 -1.44 11.56
CA ILE A 180 -26.79 -2.59 10.63
C ILE A 180 -25.73 -3.62 11.03
N VAL A 181 -24.57 -3.18 11.52
CA VAL A 181 -23.47 -4.07 11.94
C VAL A 181 -23.81 -4.79 13.25
N ALA A 182 -24.59 -4.15 14.13
CA ALA A 182 -24.94 -4.70 15.43
C ALA A 182 -26.18 -5.62 15.38
N SER A 183 -26.88 -5.71 14.23
CA SER A 183 -28.03 -6.59 14.00
C SER A 183 -27.62 -7.92 13.37
#